data_2fe592a3a326670f43adc1cbd029fbf1
#
_entry.id   2fe592a3a326670f43adc1cbd029fbf1
#
_cell.length_a   1.000
_cell.length_b   1.000
_cell.length_c   1.000
_cell.angle_alpha   90.00
_cell.angle_beta   90.00
_cell.angle_gamma   90.00
#
_symmetry.space_group_name_H-M   'P 1'
#
loop_
_entity.id
_entity.type
_entity.pdbx_description
1 polymer ?
#
loop_
_entity_poly.entity_id
_entity_poly.type
_entity_poly.pdbx_seq_one_letter_code
_entity_poly.pdbx_strand_id
1 'polypeptide(L)'
;MRAWTECDLDKIEKYAKKCYADANCTYGEGTYMVHILMVLDFVIDHSNVFKNINDGIHTAGAAYCHDLMEDAKQTYNNICEVASKDVADITLSVTDVPAENRLMKHLLTMGKTVRDYRAIILKMADMYCNAKYSKASGSSMYLKYVAEYRYRKPIFEMALVWYKDDLNQEILDAIWKELDEIHTI
;
A
#
# COMPACT_ATOMS: atom_id res chain seq x y z
N MET A 1 7.92 3.15 -24.05
CA MET A 1 7.94 2.82 -22.60
C MET A 1 8.96 1.71 -22.39
N ARG A 2 9.88 1.86 -21.42
CA ARG A 2 10.82 0.79 -21.06
C ARG A 2 10.01 -0.26 -20.31
N ALA A 3 10.03 -1.52 -20.79
CA ALA A 3 9.47 -2.61 -20.00
C ALA A 3 10.25 -2.72 -18.68
N TRP A 4 9.54 -2.79 -17.57
CA TRP A 4 10.14 -3.03 -16.27
C TRP A 4 10.75 -4.44 -16.26
N THR A 5 11.94 -4.57 -15.67
CA THR A 5 12.63 -5.84 -15.50
C THR A 5 12.75 -6.14 -14.01
N GLU A 6 12.97 -7.39 -13.62
CA GLU A 6 13.29 -7.76 -12.22
C GLU A 6 14.42 -6.92 -11.64
N CYS A 7 15.37 -6.49 -12.48
CA CYS A 7 16.49 -5.61 -12.11
C CYS A 7 16.01 -4.23 -11.57
N ASP A 8 14.87 -3.72 -12.07
CA ASP A 8 14.31 -2.45 -11.62
C ASP A 8 13.69 -2.57 -10.22
N LEU A 9 13.01 -3.67 -9.90
CA LEU A 9 12.49 -3.95 -8.55
C LEU A 9 13.63 -4.13 -7.53
N ASP A 10 14.70 -4.82 -7.90
CA ASP A 10 15.90 -4.96 -7.06
C ASP A 10 16.54 -3.60 -6.72
N LYS A 11 16.55 -2.68 -7.66
CA LYS A 11 17.05 -1.31 -7.43
C LYS A 11 16.17 -0.57 -6.42
N ILE A 12 14.85 -0.70 -6.54
CA ILE A 12 13.89 -0.06 -5.64
C ILE A 12 14.02 -0.66 -4.24
N GLU A 13 14.09 -2.00 -4.12
CA GLU A 13 14.29 -2.68 -2.85
C GLU A 13 15.55 -2.19 -2.11
N LYS A 14 16.69 -2.18 -2.79
CA LYS A 14 17.96 -1.71 -2.22
C LYS A 14 17.86 -0.27 -1.72
N TYR A 15 17.20 0.58 -2.49
CA TYR A 15 16.97 1.97 -2.12
C TYR A 15 16.06 2.07 -0.88
N ALA A 16 14.90 1.43 -0.89
CA ALA A 16 13.95 1.45 0.21
C ALA A 16 14.59 0.93 1.51
N LYS A 17 15.27 -0.23 1.44
CA LYS A 17 15.99 -0.83 2.55
C LYS A 17 17.01 0.13 3.17
N LYS A 18 17.78 0.83 2.32
CA LYS A 18 18.75 1.83 2.77
C LYS A 18 18.05 3.00 3.46
N CYS A 19 16.99 3.56 2.86
CA CYS A 19 16.28 4.73 3.41
C CYS A 19 15.64 4.43 4.76
N TYR A 20 14.95 3.28 4.91
CA TYR A 20 14.35 2.88 6.20
C TYR A 20 15.43 2.63 7.27
N ALA A 21 16.56 2.02 6.90
CA ALA A 21 17.68 1.81 7.81
C ALA A 21 18.31 3.12 8.27
N ASP A 22 18.58 4.04 7.34
CA ASP A 22 19.17 5.37 7.64
C ASP A 22 18.23 6.22 8.53
N ALA A 23 16.91 6.03 8.38
CA ALA A 23 15.90 6.69 9.21
C ALA A 23 15.64 5.98 10.56
N ASN A 24 16.30 4.85 10.81
CA ASN A 24 16.09 4.00 12.00
C ASN A 24 14.63 3.53 12.17
N CYS A 25 13.93 3.28 11.06
CA CYS A 25 12.56 2.77 11.10
C CYS A 25 12.53 1.31 11.56
N THR A 26 11.59 0.99 12.46
CA THR A 26 11.38 -0.37 12.99
C THR A 26 9.91 -0.76 12.89
N TYR A 27 9.66 -2.08 12.81
CA TYR A 27 8.32 -2.65 12.84
C TYR A 27 8.26 -3.77 13.89
N GLY A 28 7.59 -3.49 15.01
CA GLY A 28 7.70 -4.33 16.19
C GLY A 28 9.15 -4.39 16.69
N GLU A 29 9.67 -5.60 16.89
CA GLU A 29 11.08 -5.83 17.30
C GLU A 29 12.04 -5.98 16.10
N GLY A 30 11.50 -5.92 14.86
CA GLY A 30 12.26 -6.14 13.63
C GLY A 30 12.56 -4.86 12.85
N THR A 31 13.24 -5.04 11.72
CA THR A 31 13.44 -3.96 10.75
C THR A 31 12.13 -3.61 10.06
N TYR A 32 12.00 -2.37 9.59
CA TYR A 32 10.79 -1.92 8.86
C TYR A 32 10.53 -2.74 7.59
N MET A 33 11.57 -3.32 7.01
CA MET A 33 11.44 -4.19 5.84
C MET A 33 10.53 -5.40 6.04
N VAL A 34 10.29 -5.83 7.31
CA VAL A 34 9.32 -6.90 7.60
C VAL A 34 7.91 -6.48 7.13
N HIS A 35 7.49 -5.26 7.47
CA HIS A 35 6.21 -4.72 6.99
C HIS A 35 6.18 -4.54 5.48
N ILE A 36 7.23 -3.94 4.93
CA ILE A 36 7.35 -3.67 3.49
C ILE A 36 7.23 -4.96 2.68
N LEU A 37 7.92 -6.04 3.08
CA LEU A 37 7.86 -7.33 2.39
C LEU A 37 6.49 -8.00 2.56
N MET A 38 5.83 -7.87 3.71
CA MET A 38 4.46 -8.37 3.87
C MET A 38 3.48 -7.69 2.89
N VAL A 39 3.59 -6.37 2.71
CA VAL A 39 2.76 -5.62 1.76
C VAL A 39 3.08 -6.02 0.33
N LEU A 40 4.38 -6.16 0.00
CA LEU A 40 4.82 -6.62 -1.31
C LEU A 40 4.30 -8.02 -1.64
N ASP A 41 4.44 -8.98 -0.71
CA ASP A 41 3.97 -10.35 -0.89
C ASP A 41 2.46 -10.37 -1.17
N PHE A 42 1.67 -9.60 -0.42
CA PHE A 42 0.23 -9.48 -0.68
C PHE A 42 -0.05 -8.93 -2.09
N VAL A 43 0.66 -7.89 -2.53
CA VAL A 43 0.51 -7.30 -3.87
C VAL A 43 0.88 -8.31 -4.97
N ILE A 44 1.94 -9.09 -4.77
CA ILE A 44 2.40 -10.11 -5.73
C ILE A 44 1.39 -11.25 -5.82
N ASP A 45 0.94 -11.79 -4.68
CA ASP A 45 -0.01 -12.89 -4.60
C ASP A 45 -1.35 -12.55 -5.29
N HIS A 46 -1.73 -11.27 -5.25
CA HIS A 46 -2.95 -10.77 -5.88
C HIS A 46 -2.71 -9.97 -7.16
N SER A 47 -1.50 -10.03 -7.75
CA SER A 47 -1.14 -9.21 -8.93
C SER A 47 -2.07 -9.40 -10.14
N ASN A 48 -2.71 -10.57 -10.26
CA ASN A 48 -3.72 -10.86 -11.28
C ASN A 48 -5.04 -10.05 -11.13
N VAL A 49 -5.18 -9.23 -10.06
CA VAL A 49 -6.27 -8.25 -9.96
C VAL A 49 -6.16 -7.20 -11.05
N PHE A 50 -4.96 -6.89 -11.50
CA PHE A 50 -4.73 -5.93 -12.59
C PHE A 50 -4.82 -6.63 -13.94
N LYS A 51 -5.66 -6.12 -14.85
CA LYS A 51 -5.70 -6.62 -16.23
C LYS A 51 -4.47 -6.19 -17.04
N ASN A 52 -3.83 -5.09 -16.66
CA ASN A 52 -2.57 -4.64 -17.24
C ASN A 52 -1.41 -5.06 -16.33
N ILE A 53 -0.51 -5.89 -16.83
CA ILE A 53 0.64 -6.39 -16.08
C ILE A 53 1.56 -5.27 -15.55
N ASN A 54 1.69 -4.14 -16.27
CA ASN A 54 2.51 -3.02 -15.82
C ASN A 54 1.96 -2.38 -14.54
N ASP A 55 0.63 -2.39 -14.33
CA ASP A 55 0.02 -1.86 -13.11
C ASP A 55 0.39 -2.70 -11.90
N GLY A 56 0.43 -4.03 -12.06
CA GLY A 56 0.93 -4.93 -11.01
C GLY A 56 2.39 -4.66 -10.66
N ILE A 57 3.24 -4.50 -11.69
CA ILE A 57 4.68 -4.20 -11.52
C ILE A 57 4.88 -2.84 -10.84
N HIS A 58 4.15 -1.80 -11.27
CA HIS A 58 4.24 -0.47 -10.66
C HIS A 58 3.73 -0.47 -9.21
N THR A 59 2.67 -1.23 -8.93
CA THR A 59 2.13 -1.38 -7.57
C THR A 59 3.11 -2.13 -6.67
N ALA A 60 3.80 -3.17 -7.18
CA ALA A 60 4.86 -3.86 -6.45
C ALA A 60 6.05 -2.92 -6.16
N GLY A 61 6.46 -2.10 -7.13
CA GLY A 61 7.47 -1.05 -6.90
C GLY A 61 7.02 -0.03 -5.84
N ALA A 62 5.74 0.36 -5.87
CA ALA A 62 5.17 1.27 -4.88
C ALA A 62 5.02 0.62 -3.50
N ALA A 63 4.87 -0.70 -3.40
CA ALA A 63 4.87 -1.40 -2.12
C ALA A 63 6.20 -1.24 -1.37
N TYR A 64 7.34 -1.23 -2.07
CA TYR A 64 8.63 -0.89 -1.44
C TYR A 64 8.70 0.55 -0.94
N CYS A 65 7.99 1.47 -1.59
CA CYS A 65 8.14 2.92 -1.39
C CYS A 65 7.04 3.55 -0.54
N HIS A 66 5.94 2.85 -0.21
CA HIS A 66 4.68 3.45 0.23
C HIS A 66 4.81 4.33 1.48
N ASP A 67 5.70 4.00 2.40
CA ASP A 67 5.96 4.75 3.63
C ASP A 67 7.24 5.60 3.58
N LEU A 68 7.98 5.61 2.46
CA LEU A 68 9.25 6.34 2.36
C LEU A 68 9.11 7.85 2.57
N MET A 69 7.98 8.43 2.12
CA MET A 69 7.73 9.87 2.28
C MET A 69 7.38 10.22 3.73
N GLU A 70 6.67 9.33 4.43
CA GLU A 70 6.23 9.55 5.80
C GLU A 70 7.35 9.28 6.79
N ASP A 71 7.95 8.10 6.72
CA ASP A 71 8.84 7.58 7.75
C ASP A 71 10.33 7.79 7.45
N ALA A 72 10.73 7.84 6.17
CA ALA A 72 12.13 7.98 5.77
C ALA A 72 12.44 9.32 5.09
N LYS A 73 11.52 10.31 5.13
CA LYS A 73 11.71 11.69 4.63
C LYS A 73 12.14 11.76 3.16
N GLN A 74 11.76 10.76 2.36
CA GLN A 74 12.02 10.79 0.93
C GLN A 74 11.01 11.70 0.23
N THR A 75 11.40 12.25 -0.91
CA THR A 75 10.55 13.10 -1.71
C THR A 75 9.97 12.34 -2.90
N TYR A 76 8.90 12.84 -3.48
CA TYR A 76 8.36 12.36 -4.76
C TYR A 76 9.44 12.28 -5.84
N ASN A 77 10.31 13.31 -5.96
CA ASN A 77 11.37 13.32 -6.98
C ASN A 77 12.41 12.23 -6.74
N ASN A 78 12.79 11.96 -5.47
CA ASN A 78 13.72 10.86 -5.17
C ASN A 78 13.16 9.51 -5.64
N ILE A 79 11.86 9.28 -5.42
CA ILE A 79 11.20 8.04 -5.86
C ILE A 79 11.11 7.98 -7.39
N CYS A 80 10.79 9.11 -8.06
CA CYS A 80 10.80 9.17 -9.53
C CYS A 80 12.16 8.78 -10.13
N GLU A 81 13.27 9.26 -9.54
CA GLU A 81 14.65 9.01 -10.03
C GLU A 81 15.06 7.54 -9.86
N VAL A 82 14.65 6.92 -8.75
CA VAL A 82 15.04 5.55 -8.44
C VAL A 82 14.14 4.54 -9.12
N ALA A 83 12.84 4.79 -9.14
CA ALA A 83 11.84 3.90 -9.66
C ALA A 83 11.24 4.41 -10.99
N SER A 84 10.15 5.12 -10.92
CA SER A 84 9.48 5.78 -12.06
C SER A 84 8.45 6.78 -11.58
N LYS A 85 7.91 7.55 -12.53
CA LYS A 85 6.80 8.45 -12.26
C LYS A 85 5.55 7.68 -11.77
N ASP A 86 5.22 6.55 -12.39
CA ASP A 86 4.06 5.74 -12.00
C ASP A 86 4.18 5.24 -10.55
N VAL A 87 5.34 4.72 -10.17
CA VAL A 87 5.60 4.30 -8.77
C VAL A 87 5.50 5.47 -7.81
N ALA A 88 6.06 6.63 -8.16
CA ALA A 88 5.99 7.82 -7.32
C ALA A 88 4.56 8.37 -7.20
N ASP A 89 3.76 8.32 -8.28
CA ASP A 89 2.35 8.73 -8.28
C ASP A 89 1.51 7.83 -7.34
N ILE A 90 1.69 6.50 -7.43
CA ILE A 90 1.02 5.55 -6.55
C ILE A 90 1.43 5.79 -5.10
N THR A 91 2.73 5.91 -4.83
CA THR A 91 3.28 6.20 -3.49
C THR A 91 2.70 7.50 -2.92
N LEU A 92 2.71 8.59 -3.68
CA LEU A 92 2.13 9.85 -3.25
C LEU A 92 0.63 9.71 -2.95
N SER A 93 -0.09 8.89 -3.72
CA SER A 93 -1.53 8.68 -3.56
C SER A 93 -1.89 7.97 -2.26
N VAL A 94 -0.99 7.16 -1.69
CA VAL A 94 -1.21 6.47 -0.40
C VAL A 94 -0.58 7.19 0.79
N THR A 95 0.38 8.09 0.57
CA THR A 95 1.06 8.88 1.61
C THR A 95 0.06 9.73 2.38
N ASP A 96 0.11 9.72 3.69
CA ASP A 96 -0.80 10.46 4.56
C ASP A 96 -0.76 11.99 4.35
N VAL A 97 -1.93 12.61 4.34
CA VAL A 97 -2.05 14.07 4.31
C VAL A 97 -2.02 14.59 5.75
N PRO A 98 -1.17 15.58 6.09
CA PRO A 98 -1.18 16.19 7.42
C PRO A 98 -2.56 16.73 7.78
N ALA A 99 -3.05 16.41 8.98
CA ALA A 99 -4.35 16.82 9.45
C ALA A 99 -4.37 16.93 10.99
N GLU A 100 -5.38 17.60 11.54
CA GLU A 100 -5.52 17.84 12.97
C GLU A 100 -5.72 16.57 13.80
N ASN A 101 -6.32 15.54 13.21
CA ASN A 101 -6.55 14.26 13.88
C ASN A 101 -6.53 13.09 12.88
N ARG A 102 -6.44 11.86 13.43
CA ARG A 102 -6.31 10.64 12.64
C ARG A 102 -7.47 10.41 11.66
N LEU A 103 -8.70 10.71 12.03
CA LEU A 103 -9.84 10.53 11.13
C LEU A 103 -9.77 11.49 9.94
N MET A 104 -9.51 12.78 10.19
CA MET A 104 -9.34 13.77 9.12
C MET A 104 -8.18 13.43 8.21
N LYS A 105 -7.05 12.98 8.79
CA LYS A 105 -5.90 12.48 8.03
C LYS A 105 -6.32 11.39 7.06
N HIS A 106 -7.04 10.37 7.53
CA HIS A 106 -7.50 9.27 6.69
C HIS A 106 -8.49 9.73 5.61
N LEU A 107 -9.45 10.60 5.94
CA LEU A 107 -10.44 11.08 4.96
C LEU A 107 -9.77 11.87 3.83
N LEU A 108 -8.83 12.76 4.18
CA LEU A 108 -8.06 13.53 3.19
C LEU A 108 -7.17 12.64 2.34
N THR A 109 -6.49 11.67 2.95
CA THR A 109 -5.66 10.69 2.24
C THR A 109 -6.49 9.85 1.29
N MET A 110 -7.63 9.31 1.73
CA MET A 110 -8.54 8.54 0.87
C MET A 110 -9.05 9.37 -0.31
N GLY A 111 -9.30 10.67 -0.13
CA GLY A 111 -9.75 11.57 -1.21
C GLY A 111 -8.78 11.66 -2.40
N LYS A 112 -7.48 11.38 -2.19
CA LYS A 112 -6.50 11.23 -3.28
C LYS A 112 -6.28 9.78 -3.68
N THR A 113 -6.26 8.84 -2.73
CA THR A 113 -6.08 7.40 -2.99
C THR A 113 -7.12 6.86 -3.97
N VAL A 114 -8.39 7.26 -3.84
CA VAL A 114 -9.49 6.80 -4.70
C VAL A 114 -9.39 7.22 -6.16
N ARG A 115 -8.45 8.09 -6.51
CA ARG A 115 -8.22 8.54 -7.88
C ARG A 115 -7.33 7.61 -8.72
N ASP A 116 -6.73 6.59 -8.06
CA ASP A 116 -5.87 5.60 -8.70
C ASP A 116 -6.19 4.22 -8.10
N TYR A 117 -6.75 3.31 -8.92
CA TYR A 117 -7.08 1.96 -8.46
C TYR A 117 -5.86 1.17 -7.97
N ARG A 118 -4.67 1.44 -8.51
CA ARG A 118 -3.41 0.83 -8.07
C ARG A 118 -3.10 1.25 -6.63
N ALA A 119 -3.31 2.51 -6.32
CA ALA A 119 -3.15 3.04 -4.97
C ALA A 119 -4.21 2.48 -4.01
N ILE A 120 -5.46 2.25 -4.47
CA ILE A 120 -6.47 1.57 -3.65
C ILE A 120 -6.01 0.16 -3.30
N ILE A 121 -5.58 -0.64 -4.29
CA ILE A 121 -5.11 -2.02 -4.05
C ILE A 121 -3.89 -2.03 -3.12
N LEU A 122 -2.93 -1.14 -3.32
CA LEU A 122 -1.78 -1.00 -2.40
C LEU A 122 -2.23 -0.65 -0.97
N LYS A 123 -3.18 0.27 -0.81
CA LYS A 123 -3.69 0.63 0.53
C LYS A 123 -4.49 -0.50 1.18
N MET A 124 -5.19 -1.33 0.38
CA MET A 124 -5.84 -2.56 0.87
C MET A 124 -4.81 -3.56 1.39
N ALA A 125 -3.68 -3.74 0.68
CA ALA A 125 -2.57 -4.59 1.11
C ALA A 125 -1.96 -4.11 2.44
N ASP A 126 -1.67 -2.81 2.56
CA ASP A 126 -1.17 -2.19 3.80
C ASP A 126 -2.14 -2.39 4.97
N MET A 127 -3.44 -2.15 4.76
CA MET A 127 -4.48 -2.36 5.78
C MET A 127 -4.54 -3.82 6.25
N TYR A 128 -4.48 -4.78 5.31
CA TYR A 128 -4.46 -6.20 5.64
C TYR A 128 -3.23 -6.57 6.48
N CYS A 129 -2.04 -6.16 6.05
CA CYS A 129 -0.78 -6.49 6.72
C CYS A 129 -0.70 -5.90 8.13
N ASN A 130 -1.12 -4.65 8.30
CA ASN A 130 -1.18 -3.98 9.59
C ASN A 130 -2.17 -4.66 10.55
N ALA A 131 -3.35 -5.04 10.08
CA ALA A 131 -4.33 -5.77 10.88
C ALA A 131 -3.82 -7.17 11.25
N LYS A 132 -3.26 -7.91 10.29
CA LYS A 132 -2.71 -9.25 10.47
C LYS A 132 -1.59 -9.27 11.52
N TYR A 133 -0.62 -8.38 11.39
CA TYR A 133 0.47 -8.27 12.35
C TYR A 133 -0.02 -7.88 13.75
N SER A 134 -0.91 -6.88 13.85
CA SER A 134 -1.41 -6.41 15.14
C SER A 134 -2.28 -7.45 15.83
N LYS A 135 -3.06 -8.25 15.07
CA LYS A 135 -3.84 -9.38 15.61
C LYS A 135 -2.90 -10.45 16.17
N ALA A 136 -1.87 -10.84 15.40
CA ALA A 136 -0.91 -11.86 15.79
C ALA A 136 -0.05 -11.47 17.00
N SER A 137 0.33 -10.19 17.11
CA SER A 137 1.13 -9.67 18.23
C SER A 137 0.30 -9.27 19.45
N GLY A 138 -1.02 -9.38 19.42
CA GLY A 138 -1.91 -8.94 20.52
C GLY A 138 -1.91 -7.43 20.73
N SER A 139 -1.50 -6.64 19.73
CA SER A 139 -1.43 -5.18 19.84
C SER A 139 -2.82 -4.55 19.92
N SER A 140 -2.98 -3.55 20.79
CA SER A 140 -4.21 -2.73 20.87
C SER A 140 -4.53 -1.97 19.56
N MET A 141 -3.57 -1.85 18.67
CA MET A 141 -3.76 -1.26 17.34
C MET A 141 -4.75 -2.05 16.48
N TYR A 142 -4.86 -3.38 16.69
CA TYR A 142 -5.80 -4.21 15.94
C TYR A 142 -7.24 -3.67 15.99
N LEU A 143 -7.73 -3.32 17.19
CA LEU A 143 -9.10 -2.77 17.34
C LEU A 143 -9.29 -1.43 16.61
N LYS A 144 -8.23 -0.62 16.52
CA LYS A 144 -8.26 0.62 15.75
C LYS A 144 -8.36 0.33 14.25
N TYR A 145 -7.58 -0.63 13.74
CA TYR A 145 -7.64 -1.03 12.33
C TYR A 145 -9.01 -1.60 11.95
N VAL A 146 -9.62 -2.41 12.83
CA VAL A 146 -11.00 -2.89 12.64
C VAL A 146 -11.99 -1.71 12.55
N ALA A 147 -11.89 -0.73 13.45
CA ALA A 147 -12.75 0.44 13.42
C ALA A 147 -12.54 1.29 12.15
N GLU A 148 -11.30 1.44 11.70
CA GLU A 148 -10.95 2.19 10.49
C GLU A 148 -11.43 1.50 9.22
N TYR A 149 -11.35 0.19 9.16
CA TYR A 149 -11.83 -0.61 8.03
C TYR A 149 -13.31 -0.34 7.73
N ARG A 150 -14.14 -0.18 8.76
CA ARG A 150 -15.59 0.04 8.62
C ARG A 150 -15.97 1.27 7.80
N TYR A 151 -15.16 2.34 7.84
CA TYR A 151 -15.43 3.52 7.02
C TYR A 151 -14.58 3.59 5.75
N ARG A 152 -13.43 2.92 5.71
CA ARG A 152 -12.59 2.88 4.50
C ARG A 152 -13.18 1.97 3.43
N LYS A 153 -13.67 0.78 3.81
CA LYS A 153 -14.23 -0.21 2.89
C LYS A 153 -15.28 0.38 1.95
N PRO A 154 -16.40 0.99 2.42
CA PRO A 154 -17.44 1.49 1.52
C PRO A 154 -16.94 2.60 0.58
N ILE A 155 -15.94 3.39 1.00
CA ILE A 155 -15.35 4.42 0.14
C ILE A 155 -14.56 3.79 -1.00
N PHE A 156 -13.74 2.78 -0.71
CA PHE A 156 -12.97 2.07 -1.73
C PHE A 156 -13.86 1.22 -2.63
N GLU A 157 -14.85 0.52 -2.11
CA GLU A 157 -15.84 -0.22 -2.92
C GLU A 157 -16.53 0.70 -3.93
N MET A 158 -17.01 1.86 -3.49
CA MET A 158 -17.66 2.83 -4.36
C MET A 158 -16.70 3.38 -5.43
N ALA A 159 -15.45 3.65 -5.08
CA ALA A 159 -14.46 4.14 -6.04
C ALA A 159 -14.09 3.07 -7.06
N LEU A 160 -13.94 1.81 -6.66
CA LEU A 160 -13.54 0.71 -7.55
C LEU A 160 -14.59 0.37 -8.61
N VAL A 161 -15.85 0.76 -8.44
CA VAL A 161 -16.88 0.65 -9.47
C VAL A 161 -16.47 1.36 -10.77
N TRP A 162 -15.75 2.49 -10.67
CA TRP A 162 -15.28 3.25 -11.84
C TRP A 162 -14.14 2.55 -12.59
N TYR A 163 -13.46 1.60 -11.95
CA TYR A 163 -12.29 0.89 -12.47
C TYR A 163 -12.56 -0.59 -12.79
N LYS A 164 -13.83 -0.98 -12.91
CA LYS A 164 -14.25 -2.37 -13.19
C LYS A 164 -13.65 -2.96 -14.47
N ASP A 165 -13.37 -2.09 -15.45
CA ASP A 165 -12.80 -2.49 -16.74
C ASP A 165 -11.27 -2.68 -16.67
N ASP A 166 -10.61 -2.13 -15.64
CA ASP A 166 -9.17 -2.24 -15.42
C ASP A 166 -8.81 -3.41 -14.47
N LEU A 167 -9.80 -3.92 -13.72
CA LEU A 167 -9.60 -4.91 -12.67
C LEU A 167 -10.33 -6.24 -12.98
N ASN A 168 -9.72 -7.35 -12.51
CA ASN A 168 -10.32 -8.65 -12.44
C ASN A 168 -11.22 -8.74 -11.19
N GLN A 169 -12.53 -8.79 -11.38
CA GLN A 169 -13.50 -8.75 -10.28
C GLN A 169 -13.41 -9.99 -9.38
N GLU A 170 -13.13 -11.18 -9.91
CA GLU A 170 -12.99 -12.41 -9.13
C GLU A 170 -11.84 -12.30 -8.11
N ILE A 171 -10.71 -11.76 -8.56
CA ILE A 171 -9.55 -11.55 -7.67
C ILE A 171 -9.83 -10.41 -6.67
N LEU A 172 -10.50 -9.35 -7.12
CA LEU A 172 -10.90 -8.26 -6.22
C LEU A 172 -11.84 -8.74 -5.10
N ASP A 173 -12.80 -9.62 -5.44
CA ASP A 173 -13.70 -10.23 -4.46
C ASP A 173 -12.94 -11.12 -3.46
N ALA A 174 -11.91 -11.83 -3.92
CA ALA A 174 -11.03 -12.61 -3.04
C ALA A 174 -10.26 -11.69 -2.07
N ILE A 175 -9.72 -10.57 -2.54
CA ILE A 175 -9.05 -9.56 -1.71
C ILE A 175 -10.02 -9.01 -0.64
N TRP A 176 -11.26 -8.65 -1.03
CA TRP A 176 -12.25 -8.19 -0.07
C TRP A 176 -12.58 -9.22 0.98
N LYS A 177 -12.70 -10.49 0.60
CA LYS A 177 -12.95 -11.58 1.53
C LYS A 177 -11.84 -11.70 2.58
N GLU A 178 -10.58 -11.67 2.18
CA GLU A 178 -9.44 -11.70 3.11
C GLU A 178 -9.45 -10.49 4.07
N LEU A 179 -9.73 -9.30 3.54
CA LEU A 179 -9.86 -8.09 4.36
C LEU A 179 -11.02 -8.17 5.36
N ASP A 180 -12.17 -8.70 4.95
CA ASP A 180 -13.32 -8.90 5.86
C ASP A 180 -12.98 -9.88 6.96
N GLU A 181 -12.34 -11.02 6.63
CA GLU A 181 -11.95 -12.06 7.59
C GLU A 181 -10.95 -11.53 8.62
N ILE A 182 -9.93 -10.77 8.20
CA ILE A 182 -8.93 -10.25 9.14
C ILE A 182 -9.47 -9.13 10.02
N HIS A 183 -10.46 -8.35 9.57
CA HIS A 183 -11.07 -7.26 10.33
C HIS A 183 -12.34 -7.66 11.10
N THR A 184 -12.69 -8.95 11.10
CA THR A 184 -13.78 -9.49 11.95
C THR A 184 -13.22 -9.85 13.34
N ILE A 185 -13.95 -9.38 14.38
CA ILE A 185 -13.65 -9.66 15.81
C ILE A 185 -14.28 -10.98 16.22
#